data_e5582c3e566d3fa5950b788d5900408d
#
_entry.id   e5582c3e566d3fa5950b788d5900408d
#
_cell.length_a   1.000
_cell.length_b   1.000
_cell.length_c   1.000
_cell.angle_alpha   90.00
_cell.angle_beta   90.00
_cell.angle_gamma   90.00
#
_symmetry.space_group_name_H-M   'P 1'
#
loop_
_entity.id
_entity.type
_entity.pdbx_description
1 polymer ?
#
loop_
_entity_poly.entity_id
_entity_poly.type
_entity_poly.pdbx_seq_one_letter_code
_entity_poly.pdbx_strand_id
1 'polypeptide(L)'
;QFLENQKSQREEIAFENGDLKIDYPSRTVYFQGKELHLMPIEYNLLCLLAHNVGRVLTHQYILDKVWTNAMESDLSSLRVYMTTLRKKIEKNSTQKYIQTHIGVGYKMIRVTDTKEDSNDEAGA
;
A
#
# COMPACT_ATOMS: atom_id res chain seq x y z
N GLN A 1 -9.98 -25.16 -11.80
CA GLN A 1 -10.45 -23.80 -12.10
C GLN A 1 -11.32 -23.24 -11.00
N PHE A 2 -12.23 -24.08 -10.49
CA PHE A 2 -13.08 -23.66 -9.42
C PHE A 2 -12.26 -23.30 -8.18
N LEU A 3 -11.27 -24.12 -7.86
CA LEU A 3 -10.42 -23.87 -6.71
C LEU A 3 -9.58 -22.62 -6.92
N GLU A 4 -9.12 -22.41 -8.12
CA GLU A 4 -8.34 -21.21 -8.41
C GLU A 4 -9.18 -19.96 -8.23
N ASN A 5 -10.43 -20.01 -8.67
CA ASN A 5 -11.31 -18.87 -8.51
C ASN A 5 -11.56 -18.56 -7.04
N GLN A 6 -11.75 -19.59 -6.25
CA GLN A 6 -11.95 -19.39 -4.83
C GLN A 6 -10.72 -18.82 -4.17
N LYS A 7 -9.56 -19.31 -4.57
CA LYS A 7 -8.30 -18.82 -4.02
C LYS A 7 -8.12 -17.34 -4.35
N SER A 8 -8.40 -16.98 -5.59
CA SER A 8 -8.28 -15.58 -6.00
C SER A 8 -9.23 -14.69 -5.21
N GLN A 9 -10.46 -15.18 -5.00
CA GLN A 9 -11.42 -14.40 -4.24
C GLN A 9 -10.97 -14.20 -2.80
N ARG A 10 -10.37 -15.23 -2.19
CA ARG A 10 -9.86 -15.08 -0.84
C ARG A 10 -8.75 -14.04 -0.79
N GLU A 11 -7.87 -14.05 -1.79
CA GLU A 11 -6.79 -13.09 -1.83
C GLU A 11 -7.31 -11.68 -2.00
N GLU A 12 -8.48 -11.54 -2.63
CA GLU A 12 -9.09 -10.24 -2.82
C GLU A 12 -9.93 -9.79 -1.64
N ILE A 13 -10.22 -10.68 -0.70
CA ILE A 13 -11.03 -10.31 0.45
C ILE A 13 -10.21 -9.48 1.43
N ALA A 14 -8.98 -9.86 1.67
CA ALA A 14 -8.16 -9.15 2.62
C ALA A 14 -6.70 -9.17 2.18
N PHE A 15 -5.99 -8.15 2.59
CA PHE A 15 -4.56 -8.05 2.33
C PHE A 15 -3.86 -7.78 3.65
N GLU A 16 -2.77 -8.47 3.89
CA GLU A 16 -1.97 -8.25 5.09
C GLU A 16 -0.51 -8.08 4.72
N ASN A 17 0.10 -7.11 5.35
CA ASN A 17 1.51 -6.81 5.12
C ASN A 17 2.05 -6.21 6.43
N GLY A 18 2.74 -7.06 7.22
CA GLY A 18 3.17 -6.62 8.53
C GLY A 18 1.97 -6.25 9.38
N ASP A 19 1.97 -5.04 9.90
CA ASP A 19 0.88 -4.55 10.75
C ASP A 19 -0.26 -3.95 9.96
N LEU A 20 -0.11 -3.86 8.65
CA LEU A 20 -1.11 -3.27 7.78
C LEU A 20 -2.08 -4.33 7.30
N LYS A 21 -3.37 -4.02 7.40
CA LYS A 21 -4.40 -4.93 6.93
C LYS A 21 -5.47 -4.16 6.19
N ILE A 22 -5.88 -4.66 5.04
CA ILE A 22 -6.95 -4.07 4.25
C ILE A 22 -8.07 -5.09 4.13
N ASP A 23 -9.26 -4.69 4.56
CA ASP A 23 -10.46 -5.51 4.41
C ASP A 23 -11.23 -4.94 3.23
N TYR A 24 -11.08 -5.57 2.06
CA TYR A 24 -11.65 -5.02 0.84
C TYR A 24 -13.17 -4.95 0.84
N PRO A 25 -13.88 -5.98 1.31
CA PRO A 25 -15.35 -5.89 1.27
C PRO A 25 -15.90 -4.71 2.06
N SER A 26 -15.31 -4.40 3.20
CA SER A 26 -15.77 -3.27 4.02
C SER A 26 -15.01 -1.99 3.71
N ARG A 27 -14.00 -2.04 2.84
CA ARG A 27 -13.14 -0.91 2.50
C ARG A 27 -12.55 -0.28 3.74
N THR A 28 -12.13 -1.13 4.67
CA THR A 28 -11.59 -0.69 5.95
C THR A 28 -10.12 -1.06 6.04
N VAL A 29 -9.33 -0.14 6.56
CA VAL A 29 -7.89 -0.34 6.71
C VAL A 29 -7.54 -0.31 8.19
N TYR A 30 -6.72 -1.25 8.60
CA TYR A 30 -6.25 -1.33 9.98
C TYR A 30 -4.74 -1.27 10.01
N PHE A 31 -4.21 -0.63 11.02
CA PHE A 31 -2.78 -0.64 11.26
C PHE A 31 -2.56 -0.90 12.75
N GLN A 32 -1.85 -1.99 13.03
CA GLN A 32 -1.64 -2.44 14.41
C GLN A 32 -2.97 -2.64 15.14
N GLY A 33 -3.95 -3.16 14.42
CA GLY A 33 -5.24 -3.48 14.98
C GLY A 33 -6.19 -2.30 15.11
N LYS A 34 -5.74 -1.11 14.77
CA LYS A 34 -6.58 0.08 14.87
C LYS A 34 -7.01 0.53 13.49
N GLU A 35 -8.28 0.92 13.40
CA GLU A 35 -8.81 1.38 12.12
C GLU A 35 -8.21 2.73 11.74
N LEU A 36 -7.80 2.84 10.49
CA LEU A 36 -7.32 4.10 9.93
C LEU A 36 -8.42 4.73 9.10
N HIS A 37 -8.54 6.04 9.22
CA HIS A 37 -9.51 6.80 8.44
C HIS A 37 -8.79 7.41 7.25
N LEU A 38 -9.04 6.85 6.08
CA LEU A 38 -8.41 7.30 4.85
C LEU A 38 -9.42 8.01 3.97
N MET A 39 -8.95 9.03 3.28
CA MET A 39 -9.76 9.64 2.24
C MET A 39 -9.87 8.67 1.06
N PRO A 40 -10.92 8.82 0.23
CA PRO A 40 -11.11 7.89 -0.89
C PRO A 40 -9.88 7.74 -1.79
N ILE A 41 -9.21 8.84 -2.08
CA ILE A 41 -8.00 8.78 -2.92
C ILE A 41 -6.89 8.03 -2.20
N GLU A 42 -6.73 8.26 -0.90
CA GLU A 42 -5.72 7.55 -0.12
C GLU A 42 -5.99 6.05 -0.11
N TYR A 43 -7.25 5.69 0.05
CA TYR A 43 -7.62 4.29 0.04
C TYR A 43 -7.29 3.65 -1.31
N ASN A 44 -7.64 4.36 -2.40
CA ASN A 44 -7.36 3.84 -3.74
C ASN A 44 -5.87 3.71 -3.99
N LEU A 45 -5.08 4.69 -3.53
CA LEU A 45 -3.63 4.61 -3.63
C LEU A 45 -3.10 3.39 -2.89
N LEU A 46 -3.57 3.20 -1.67
CA LEU A 46 -3.11 2.09 -0.85
C LEU A 46 -3.44 0.75 -1.50
N CYS A 47 -4.65 0.61 -2.01
CA CYS A 47 -5.06 -0.64 -2.63
C CYS A 47 -4.25 -0.91 -3.89
N LEU A 48 -3.96 0.11 -4.68
CA LEU A 48 -3.16 -0.09 -5.88
C LEU A 48 -1.76 -0.56 -5.52
N LEU A 49 -1.16 0.05 -4.51
CA LEU A 49 0.16 -0.37 -4.04
C LEU A 49 0.12 -1.79 -3.51
N ALA A 50 -0.93 -2.13 -2.75
CA ALA A 50 -1.06 -3.45 -2.16
C ALA A 50 -1.20 -4.53 -3.22
N HIS A 51 -1.98 -4.25 -4.27
CA HIS A 51 -2.14 -5.20 -5.36
C HIS A 51 -0.85 -5.44 -6.12
N ASN A 52 0.10 -4.52 -5.98
CA ASN A 52 1.37 -4.59 -6.71
C ASN A 52 2.56 -4.57 -5.74
N VAL A 53 2.38 -5.14 -4.56
CA VAL A 53 3.43 -5.11 -3.55
C VAL A 53 4.73 -5.66 -4.12
N GLY A 54 5.83 -4.97 -3.84
CA GLY A 54 7.13 -5.36 -4.34
C GLY A 54 7.49 -4.83 -5.72
N ARG A 55 6.57 -4.12 -6.34
CA ARG A 55 6.79 -3.56 -7.68
C ARG A 55 6.79 -2.04 -7.62
N VAL A 56 7.70 -1.43 -8.37
CA VAL A 56 7.72 0.02 -8.49
C VAL A 56 6.66 0.43 -9.48
N LEU A 57 5.74 1.28 -9.03
CA LEU A 57 4.69 1.82 -9.89
C LEU A 57 5.07 3.23 -10.29
N THR A 58 5.05 3.50 -11.59
CA THR A 58 5.42 4.84 -12.07
C THR A 58 4.36 5.85 -11.69
N HIS A 59 4.76 7.11 -11.66
CA HIS A 59 3.83 8.19 -11.37
C HIS A 59 2.64 8.15 -12.33
N GLN A 60 2.92 7.99 -13.63
CA GLN A 60 1.87 8.00 -14.63
C GLN A 60 0.91 6.82 -14.44
N TYR A 61 1.45 5.65 -14.15
CA TYR A 61 0.61 4.49 -13.94
C TYR A 61 -0.34 4.72 -12.77
N ILE A 62 0.20 5.27 -11.68
CA ILE A 62 -0.63 5.54 -10.50
C ILE A 62 -1.70 6.57 -10.82
N LEU A 63 -1.32 7.65 -11.51
CA LEU A 63 -2.27 8.69 -11.87
C LEU A 63 -3.39 8.13 -12.74
N ASP A 64 -3.04 7.28 -13.70
CA ASP A 64 -4.03 6.71 -14.59
C ASP A 64 -4.99 5.78 -13.87
N LYS A 65 -4.49 5.05 -12.88
CA LYS A 65 -5.33 4.04 -12.20
C LYS A 65 -6.17 4.63 -11.08
N VAL A 66 -5.64 5.61 -10.37
CA VAL A 66 -6.32 6.16 -9.20
C VAL A 66 -7.25 7.29 -9.58
N TRP A 67 -6.80 8.17 -10.44
CA TRP A 67 -7.62 9.30 -10.90
C TRP A 67 -8.26 8.94 -12.21
N THR A 68 -9.56 8.67 -12.17
CA THR A 68 -10.29 8.33 -13.39
C THR A 68 -10.59 9.56 -14.23
N ASN A 69 -10.52 10.72 -13.61
CA ASN A 69 -10.74 11.98 -14.30
C ASN A 69 -9.40 12.69 -14.47
N ALA A 70 -8.96 12.81 -15.71
CA ALA A 70 -7.64 13.34 -16.00
C ALA A 70 -7.44 14.78 -15.54
N MET A 71 -8.52 15.50 -15.32
CA MET A 71 -8.39 16.91 -14.99
C MET A 71 -7.73 17.15 -13.64
N GLU A 72 -7.85 16.19 -12.73
CA GLU A 72 -7.29 16.33 -11.38
C GLU A 72 -6.02 15.53 -11.19
N SER A 73 -5.58 14.84 -12.22
CA SER A 73 -4.46 13.90 -12.06
C SER A 73 -3.15 14.60 -12.40
N ASP A 74 -2.53 15.20 -11.40
CA ASP A 74 -1.20 15.74 -11.59
C ASP A 74 -0.28 15.23 -10.49
N LEU A 75 1.02 15.39 -10.74
CA LEU A 75 2.04 14.86 -9.86
C LEU A 75 2.00 15.52 -8.49
N SER A 76 1.66 16.80 -8.45
CA SER A 76 1.60 17.51 -7.17
C SER A 76 0.54 16.90 -6.26
N SER A 77 -0.63 16.59 -6.81
CA SER A 77 -1.70 15.97 -6.04
C SER A 77 -1.27 14.60 -5.56
N LEU A 78 -0.65 13.83 -6.44
CA LEU A 78 -0.17 12.50 -6.06
C LEU A 78 0.80 12.58 -4.88
N ARG A 79 1.73 13.51 -4.93
CA ARG A 79 2.71 13.66 -3.85
C ARG A 79 2.05 14.03 -2.54
N VAL A 80 1.06 14.92 -2.58
CA VAL A 80 0.37 15.33 -1.37
C VAL A 80 -0.36 14.15 -0.74
N TYR A 81 -1.14 13.42 -1.54
CA TYR A 81 -1.89 12.29 -1.01
C TYR A 81 -0.98 11.17 -0.54
N MET A 82 0.12 10.96 -1.26
CA MET A 82 1.06 9.92 -0.85
C MET A 82 1.72 10.28 0.48
N THR A 83 2.07 11.53 0.66
CA THR A 83 2.66 11.99 1.91
C THR A 83 1.68 11.79 3.06
N THR A 84 0.43 12.16 2.86
CA THR A 84 -0.58 12.01 3.90
C THR A 84 -0.82 10.55 4.21
N LEU A 85 -0.94 9.72 3.19
CA LEU A 85 -1.13 8.29 3.38
C LEU A 85 0.02 7.69 4.17
N ARG A 86 1.24 8.03 3.78
CA ARG A 86 2.42 7.47 4.45
C ARG A 86 2.45 7.88 5.92
N LYS A 87 2.11 9.11 6.21
CA LYS A 87 2.07 9.55 7.60
C LYS A 87 1.08 8.74 8.42
N LYS A 88 -0.05 8.40 7.83
CA LYS A 88 -1.08 7.67 8.55
C LYS A 88 -0.65 6.25 8.88
N ILE A 89 0.04 5.58 7.94
CA ILE A 89 0.40 4.19 8.18
C ILE A 89 1.78 4.03 8.81
N GLU A 90 2.64 5.03 8.76
CA GLU A 90 3.99 4.92 9.34
C GLU A 90 4.18 5.79 10.57
N LYS A 91 3.11 6.38 11.07
CA LYS A 91 3.22 7.38 12.14
C LYS A 91 3.90 6.83 13.38
N ASN A 92 3.50 5.67 13.84
CA ASN A 92 4.02 5.09 15.06
C ASN A 92 4.84 3.84 14.79
N SER A 93 5.46 3.78 13.63
CA SER A 93 6.21 2.60 13.24
C SER A 93 7.58 3.01 12.74
N THR A 94 8.59 2.25 13.13
CA THR A 94 9.92 2.42 12.55
C THR A 94 10.05 1.70 11.22
N GLN A 95 9.07 0.86 10.92
CA GLN A 95 9.06 0.09 9.67
C GLN A 95 8.44 0.91 8.56
N LYS A 96 9.12 0.96 7.43
CA LYS A 96 8.60 1.67 6.26
C LYS A 96 7.79 0.72 5.40
N TYR A 97 6.67 1.22 4.91
CA TYR A 97 5.78 0.43 4.06
C TYR A 97 5.76 0.90 2.63
N ILE A 98 6.00 2.19 2.41
CA ILE A 98 5.98 2.76 1.08
C ILE A 98 7.32 3.42 0.82
N GLN A 99 7.96 3.01 -0.25
CA GLN A 99 9.26 3.51 -0.63
C GLN A 99 9.13 4.42 -1.84
N THR A 100 9.78 5.58 -1.76
CA THR A 100 9.79 6.52 -2.86
C THR A 100 10.98 6.21 -3.76
N HIS A 101 10.69 6.08 -5.05
CA HIS A 101 11.72 5.96 -6.07
C HIS A 101 11.77 7.27 -6.82
N ILE A 102 12.71 8.10 -6.44
CA ILE A 102 12.78 9.49 -6.91
C ILE A 102 12.81 9.53 -8.43
N GLY A 103 11.93 10.34 -9.00
CA GLY A 103 11.85 10.49 -10.44
C GLY A 103 11.15 9.36 -11.16
N VAL A 104 10.73 8.32 -10.44
CA VAL A 104 10.10 7.15 -11.06
C VAL A 104 8.70 6.92 -10.50
N GLY A 105 8.59 6.70 -9.20
CA GLY A 105 7.30 6.41 -8.60
C GLY A 105 7.42 5.89 -7.19
N TYR A 106 6.53 4.95 -6.85
CA TYR A 106 6.44 4.43 -5.49
C TYR A 106 6.30 2.92 -5.50
N LYS A 107 6.69 2.32 -4.40
CA LYS A 107 6.62 0.88 -4.24
C LYS A 107 6.20 0.54 -2.82
N MET A 108 5.27 -0.40 -2.67
CA MET A 108 4.99 -0.95 -1.36
C MET A 108 5.97 -2.08 -1.08
N ILE A 109 6.57 -2.03 0.09
CA ILE A 109 7.55 -3.02 0.50
C ILE A 109 6.82 -4.14 1.23
N ARG A 110 7.16 -5.38 0.91
CA ARG A 110 6.64 -6.52 1.66
C ARG A 110 7.35 -6.57 3.01
N VAL A 111 6.60 -6.33 4.06
CA VAL A 111 7.13 -6.36 5.41
C VAL A 111 6.99 -7.78 5.94
N THR A 112 8.12 -8.42 6.16
CA THR A 112 8.11 -9.75 6.72
C THR A 112 8.28 -9.66 8.23
N ASP A 113 8.44 -10.82 8.88
CA ASP A 113 8.66 -10.84 10.30
C ASP A 113 9.88 -10.00 10.63
N THR A 114 9.67 -8.90 11.35
CA THR A 114 10.75 -7.96 11.62
C THR A 114 11.86 -8.60 12.45
N LYS A 115 11.53 -9.57 13.28
CA LYS A 115 12.54 -10.25 14.08
C LYS A 115 13.52 -10.99 13.19
N GLU A 116 13.02 -11.65 12.16
CA GLU A 116 13.89 -12.36 11.24
C GLU A 116 14.79 -11.39 10.50
N ASP A 117 14.21 -10.30 10.06
CA ASP A 117 14.98 -9.28 9.35
C ASP A 117 16.09 -8.74 10.23
N SER A 118 15.76 -8.45 11.48
CA SER A 118 16.76 -7.93 12.41
C SER A 118 17.88 -8.93 12.62
N ASN A 119 17.53 -10.19 12.77
CA ASN A 119 18.54 -11.23 12.96
C ASN A 119 19.44 -11.35 11.75
N ASP A 120 18.86 -11.28 10.57
CA ASP A 120 19.65 -11.35 9.34
C ASP A 120 20.64 -10.22 9.28
N GLU A 121 20.20 -9.03 9.61
CA GLU A 121 21.09 -7.89 9.60
C GLU A 121 22.21 -8.05 10.63
N ALA A 122 21.85 -8.52 11.79
CA ALA A 122 22.85 -8.74 12.82
C ALA A 122 23.86 -9.80 12.39
N GLY A 123 23.36 -10.81 11.66
CA GLY A 123 24.23 -11.85 11.17
C GLY A 123 25.13 -11.40 10.04
N ALA A 124 24.69 -10.38 9.35
CA ALA A 124 25.51 -9.87 8.26
C ALA A 124 26.67 -9.05 8.79
#